data_be2729ea473337d18750257ead3e3706
#
_entry.id   be2729ea473337d18750257ead3e3706
#
_cell.length_a   1.000
_cell.length_b   1.000
_cell.length_c   1.000
_cell.angle_alpha   90.00
_cell.angle_beta   90.00
_cell.angle_gamma   90.00
#
_symmetry.space_group_name_H-M   'P 1'
#
loop_
_entity.id
_entity.type
_entity.pdbx_description
1 polymer ?
#
loop_
_entity_poly.entity_id
_entity_poly.type
_entity_poly.pdbx_seq_one_letter_code
_entity_poly.pdbx_strand_id
1 'polypeptide(L)'
;MTRKVLFALIAPLLLAACGTPGSASSGPSTSPTATVVATPGGDPYATATATPAPTPTPAPATAPPKVAPSVFVASNMALGAVLVNGQGRTLYYFVPERGGRIVCTGACTGAWPPLFATSMAPTAGAALPGQLGVVARAGNEQVAYNHWPLYTFAGDGGPDQTNGQGVFGFGGKWFVATPRLQP
;
A
#
# COMPACT_ATOMS: atom_id res chain seq x y z
N MET A 1 -26.92 -42.36 25.28
CA MET A 1 -26.79 -41.31 26.31
C MET A 1 -26.73 -39.98 25.61
N THR A 2 -27.85 -39.28 25.52
CA THR A 2 -28.06 -38.08 24.71
C THR A 2 -27.84 -36.83 25.59
N ARG A 3 -26.75 -36.08 25.37
CA ARG A 3 -26.54 -34.79 26.04
C ARG A 3 -27.12 -33.65 25.20
N LYS A 4 -28.24 -33.10 25.69
CA LYS A 4 -28.83 -31.86 25.20
C LYS A 4 -27.98 -30.67 25.66
N VAL A 5 -27.47 -29.87 24.75
CA VAL A 5 -26.79 -28.59 25.02
C VAL A 5 -27.82 -27.47 24.89
N LEU A 6 -28.01 -26.76 26.00
CA LEU A 6 -28.96 -25.64 26.13
C LEU A 6 -28.30 -24.38 25.57
N PHE A 7 -28.89 -23.74 24.55
CA PHE A 7 -28.47 -22.44 24.04
C PHE A 7 -29.07 -21.33 24.93
N ALA A 8 -28.23 -20.56 25.55
CA ALA A 8 -28.60 -19.31 26.22
C ALA A 8 -28.59 -18.16 25.21
N LEU A 9 -29.74 -17.54 25.00
CA LEU A 9 -29.93 -16.30 24.24
C LEU A 9 -29.50 -15.12 25.10
N ILE A 10 -28.47 -14.36 24.68
CA ILE A 10 -28.11 -13.07 25.24
C ILE A 10 -28.47 -12.00 24.22
N ALA A 11 -29.42 -11.12 24.61
CA ALA A 11 -29.86 -9.98 23.80
C ALA A 11 -28.83 -8.83 23.86
N PRO A 12 -28.63 -8.05 22.78
CA PRO A 12 -27.76 -6.89 22.81
C PRO A 12 -28.54 -5.64 23.30
N LEU A 13 -27.91 -4.91 24.23
CA LEU A 13 -28.33 -3.59 24.70
C LEU A 13 -27.81 -2.53 23.73
N LEU A 14 -28.72 -1.79 23.08
CA LEU A 14 -28.46 -0.63 22.24
C LEU A 14 -28.15 0.60 23.11
N LEU A 15 -26.97 1.18 23.03
CA LEU A 15 -26.69 2.54 23.47
C LEU A 15 -26.48 3.43 22.22
N ALA A 16 -27.42 4.33 22.00
CA ALA A 16 -27.31 5.43 21.05
C ALA A 16 -26.53 6.59 21.70
N ALA A 17 -25.44 7.02 21.09
CA ALA A 17 -24.75 8.26 21.42
C ALA A 17 -24.81 9.22 20.23
N CYS A 18 -25.59 10.32 20.39
CA CYS A 18 -25.58 11.46 19.49
C CYS A 18 -24.28 12.26 19.65
N GLY A 19 -23.52 12.41 18.58
CA GLY A 19 -22.36 13.30 18.47
C GLY A 19 -22.65 14.40 17.43
N THR A 20 -22.64 15.66 17.87
CA THR A 20 -22.86 16.90 17.11
C THR A 20 -21.80 17.18 16.06
N PRO A 21 -22.13 17.75 14.88
CA PRO A 21 -21.15 18.17 13.89
C PRO A 21 -20.53 19.52 14.26
N GLY A 22 -19.20 19.57 14.38
CA GLY A 22 -18.42 20.78 14.54
C GLY A 22 -18.23 21.52 13.21
N SER A 23 -18.66 22.78 13.18
CA SER A 23 -18.50 23.71 12.06
C SER A 23 -17.04 24.03 11.79
N ALA A 24 -16.61 23.87 10.54
CA ALA A 24 -15.35 24.39 10.04
C ALA A 24 -15.51 25.87 9.69
N SER A 25 -14.76 26.73 10.37
CA SER A 25 -14.67 28.17 10.10
C SER A 25 -13.68 28.42 8.97
N SER A 26 -14.16 28.96 7.86
CA SER A 26 -13.36 29.45 6.75
C SER A 26 -12.84 30.85 7.08
N GLY A 27 -11.53 30.98 7.26
CA GLY A 27 -10.86 32.27 7.38
C GLY A 27 -10.60 32.90 6.01
N PRO A 28 -10.79 34.23 5.81
CA PRO A 28 -10.53 34.87 4.53
C PRO A 28 -9.02 35.13 4.35
N SER A 29 -8.52 34.71 3.19
CA SER A 29 -7.17 35.02 2.72
C SER A 29 -7.14 36.47 2.21
N THR A 30 -6.45 37.36 2.92
CA THR A 30 -6.20 38.73 2.46
C THR A 30 -4.90 38.79 1.67
N SER A 31 -5.01 39.00 0.36
CA SER A 31 -3.90 39.42 -0.48
C SER A 31 -3.51 40.87 -0.18
N PRO A 32 -2.22 41.20 -0.03
CA PRO A 32 -1.81 42.59 0.03
C PRO A 32 -1.81 43.22 -1.37
N THR A 33 -2.64 44.23 -1.55
CA THR A 33 -2.61 45.14 -2.71
C THR A 33 -1.38 46.04 -2.63
N ALA A 34 -0.48 45.88 -3.59
CA ALA A 34 0.64 46.83 -3.73
C ALA A 34 0.14 48.12 -4.37
N THR A 35 0.15 49.19 -3.57
CA THR A 35 -0.13 50.54 -4.06
C THR A 35 1.10 51.07 -4.80
N VAL A 36 1.00 51.25 -6.08
CA VAL A 36 2.01 51.92 -6.92
C VAL A 36 1.82 53.43 -6.80
N VAL A 37 2.70 54.11 -6.13
CA VAL A 37 2.79 55.57 -6.14
C VAL A 37 3.56 56.00 -7.40
N ALA A 38 2.90 56.65 -8.33
CA ALA A 38 3.51 57.26 -9.50
C ALA A 38 4.04 58.64 -9.14
N THR A 39 5.36 58.84 -9.22
CA THR A 39 6.01 60.14 -9.19
C THR A 39 6.32 60.58 -10.63
N PRO A 40 5.86 61.74 -11.10
CA PRO A 40 6.19 62.24 -12.42
C PRO A 40 7.46 63.12 -12.35
N GLY A 41 8.44 62.85 -13.21
CA GLY A 41 9.50 63.78 -13.50
C GLY A 41 10.88 63.17 -13.65
N GLY A 42 11.43 63.17 -14.86
CA GLY A 42 12.87 62.96 -15.06
C GLY A 42 13.22 62.36 -16.41
N ASP A 43 13.68 63.17 -17.30
CA ASP A 43 14.65 63.06 -18.40
C ASP A 43 14.51 61.94 -19.47
N PRO A 44 14.38 62.31 -20.75
CA PRO A 44 14.16 61.39 -21.86
C PRO A 44 15.44 60.92 -22.57
N TYR A 45 16.60 60.81 -21.94
CA TYR A 45 17.82 60.30 -22.61
C TYR A 45 18.78 59.59 -21.63
N ALA A 46 18.36 58.45 -21.08
CA ALA A 46 19.29 57.51 -20.53
C ALA A 46 19.16 56.18 -21.27
N THR A 47 20.08 55.92 -22.22
CA THR A 47 20.23 54.63 -22.88
C THR A 47 20.76 53.67 -21.83
N ALA A 48 19.86 52.93 -21.16
CA ALA A 48 20.22 51.85 -20.25
C ALA A 48 20.75 50.66 -21.07
N THR A 49 22.07 50.48 -21.04
CA THR A 49 22.68 49.26 -21.54
C THR A 49 22.18 48.10 -20.66
N ALA A 50 21.30 47.24 -21.18
CA ALA A 50 20.80 46.09 -20.46
C ALA A 50 21.95 45.09 -20.20
N THR A 51 22.36 45.01 -18.96
CA THR A 51 23.25 43.93 -18.49
C THR A 51 22.53 42.60 -18.70
N PRO A 52 23.11 41.60 -19.43
CA PRO A 52 22.46 40.33 -19.61
C PRO A 52 22.19 39.68 -18.25
N ALA A 53 20.93 39.27 -18.03
CA ALA A 53 20.52 38.54 -16.83
C ALA A 53 21.31 37.21 -16.74
N PRO A 54 21.78 36.82 -15.55
CA PRO A 54 22.48 35.55 -15.39
C PRO A 54 21.55 34.42 -15.84
N THR A 55 22.06 33.55 -16.72
CA THR A 55 21.38 32.34 -17.15
C THR A 55 21.08 31.50 -15.91
N PRO A 56 19.83 31.07 -15.65
CA PRO A 56 19.52 30.23 -14.50
C PRO A 56 20.32 28.93 -14.58
N THR A 57 21.17 28.71 -13.58
CA THR A 57 21.85 27.42 -13.42
C THR A 57 20.79 26.36 -13.21
N PRO A 58 20.75 25.26 -14.01
CA PRO A 58 19.80 24.20 -13.81
C PRO A 58 19.93 23.63 -12.39
N ALA A 59 18.82 23.61 -11.64
CA ALA A 59 18.78 23.01 -10.33
C ALA A 59 19.21 21.53 -10.43
N PRO A 60 19.97 21.02 -9.45
CA PRO A 60 20.32 19.59 -9.42
C PRO A 60 19.05 18.75 -9.52
N ALA A 61 19.01 17.83 -10.48
CA ALA A 61 17.90 16.89 -10.62
C ALA A 61 17.79 16.10 -9.31
N THR A 62 16.71 16.28 -8.57
CA THR A 62 16.42 15.49 -7.38
C THR A 62 16.30 14.03 -7.81
N ALA A 63 17.17 13.16 -7.29
CA ALA A 63 17.07 11.72 -7.56
C ALA A 63 15.65 11.23 -7.18
N PRO A 64 15.02 10.33 -7.99
CA PRO A 64 13.70 9.82 -7.68
C PRO A 64 13.71 9.18 -6.27
N PRO A 65 12.64 9.34 -5.49
CA PRO A 65 12.56 8.78 -4.15
C PRO A 65 12.78 7.26 -4.22
N LYS A 66 13.72 6.75 -3.44
CA LYS A 66 13.98 5.30 -3.35
C LYS A 66 12.76 4.64 -2.69
N VAL A 67 11.95 3.96 -3.49
CA VAL A 67 10.79 3.22 -2.98
C VAL A 67 11.29 2.08 -2.09
N ALA A 68 10.74 1.98 -0.88
CA ALA A 68 11.08 0.88 0.03
C ALA A 68 10.64 -0.46 -0.57
N PRO A 69 11.46 -1.53 -0.46
CA PRO A 69 11.07 -2.86 -0.92
C PRO A 69 9.77 -3.33 -0.27
N SER A 70 8.91 -3.97 -1.05
CA SER A 70 7.62 -4.51 -0.59
C SER A 70 7.71 -5.98 -0.20
N VAL A 71 8.67 -6.72 -0.76
CA VAL A 71 8.84 -8.17 -0.59
C VAL A 71 10.28 -8.48 -0.23
N PHE A 72 10.46 -9.38 0.73
CA PHE A 72 11.76 -9.85 1.19
C PHE A 72 11.79 -11.37 1.19
N VAL A 73 12.98 -11.95 1.31
CA VAL A 73 13.19 -13.38 1.52
C VAL A 73 13.59 -13.60 2.97
N ALA A 74 12.91 -14.53 3.64
CA ALA A 74 13.26 -15.00 4.98
C ALA A 74 13.49 -16.51 4.94
N SER A 75 14.25 -17.02 5.92
CA SER A 75 14.44 -18.45 6.10
C SER A 75 13.44 -18.96 7.14
N ASN A 76 12.62 -19.94 6.77
CA ASN A 76 11.71 -20.66 7.65
C ASN A 76 12.24 -22.08 7.87
N MET A 77 12.22 -22.58 9.12
CA MET A 77 12.81 -23.87 9.45
C MET A 77 12.13 -25.05 8.76
N ALA A 78 10.82 -24.97 8.52
CA ALA A 78 10.04 -26.06 7.92
C ALA A 78 9.97 -25.98 6.38
N LEU A 79 9.96 -24.77 5.81
CA LEU A 79 9.70 -24.54 4.38
C LEU A 79 10.93 -24.01 3.62
N GLY A 80 12.02 -23.72 4.31
CA GLY A 80 13.20 -23.11 3.70
C GLY A 80 12.97 -21.63 3.38
N ALA A 81 13.40 -21.17 2.21
CA ALA A 81 13.23 -19.79 1.79
C ALA A 81 11.76 -19.46 1.47
N VAL A 82 11.21 -18.46 2.14
CA VAL A 82 9.84 -17.96 1.98
C VAL A 82 9.83 -16.48 1.66
N LEU A 83 8.77 -15.99 1.03
CA LEU A 83 8.56 -14.57 0.82
C LEU A 83 7.85 -13.97 2.04
N VAL A 84 8.31 -12.79 2.46
CA VAL A 84 7.73 -12.03 3.57
C VAL A 84 7.55 -10.56 3.18
N ASN A 85 6.67 -9.85 3.87
CA ASN A 85 6.51 -8.40 3.71
C ASN A 85 7.55 -7.61 4.54
N GLY A 86 7.47 -6.28 4.50
CA GLY A 86 8.38 -5.38 5.25
C GLY A 86 8.32 -5.51 6.77
N GLN A 87 7.29 -6.15 7.34
CA GLN A 87 7.19 -6.48 8.77
C GLN A 87 7.64 -7.92 9.08
N GLY A 88 8.19 -8.64 8.11
CA GLY A 88 8.61 -10.03 8.28
C GLY A 88 7.47 -11.04 8.29
N ARG A 89 6.23 -10.63 7.97
CA ARG A 89 5.08 -11.54 7.92
C ARG A 89 5.10 -12.35 6.65
N THR A 90 4.83 -13.65 6.76
CA THR A 90 4.80 -14.60 5.64
C THR A 90 3.77 -14.20 4.59
N LEU A 91 4.17 -14.34 3.33
CA LEU A 91 3.30 -14.08 2.18
C LEU A 91 2.77 -15.41 1.62
N TYR A 92 1.52 -15.35 1.18
CA TYR A 92 0.76 -16.47 0.68
C TYR A 92 0.17 -16.17 -0.70
N TYR A 93 -0.12 -17.23 -1.44
CA TYR A 93 -0.90 -17.18 -2.66
C TYR A 93 -2.12 -18.11 -2.59
N PHE A 94 -3.15 -17.80 -3.36
CA PHE A 94 -4.40 -18.54 -3.41
C PHE A 94 -4.51 -19.30 -4.73
N VAL A 95 -4.63 -20.63 -4.68
CA VAL A 95 -4.60 -21.49 -5.89
C VAL A 95 -5.62 -21.08 -6.95
N PRO A 96 -6.89 -20.71 -6.63
CA PRO A 96 -7.86 -20.26 -7.63
C PRO A 96 -7.51 -18.96 -8.36
N GLU A 97 -6.48 -18.21 -7.89
CA GLU A 97 -6.05 -16.94 -8.47
C GLU A 97 -4.86 -17.06 -9.42
N ARG A 98 -4.55 -18.26 -9.85
CA ARG A 98 -3.51 -18.50 -10.83
C ARG A 98 -3.70 -17.60 -12.06
N GLY A 99 -2.61 -16.94 -12.49
CA GLY A 99 -2.64 -16.00 -13.61
C GLY A 99 -3.13 -14.59 -13.26
N GLY A 100 -3.22 -14.23 -11.98
CA GLY A 100 -3.49 -12.86 -11.52
C GLY A 100 -4.96 -12.48 -11.40
N ARG A 101 -5.90 -13.40 -11.61
CA ARG A 101 -7.33 -13.12 -11.41
C ARG A 101 -7.67 -13.05 -9.93
N ILE A 102 -8.22 -11.93 -9.46
CA ILE A 102 -8.67 -11.76 -8.08
C ILE A 102 -9.97 -12.52 -7.83
N VAL A 103 -9.94 -13.45 -6.89
CA VAL A 103 -11.10 -14.26 -6.43
C VAL A 103 -11.39 -14.00 -4.95
N CYS A 104 -10.34 -13.83 -4.13
CA CYS A 104 -10.46 -13.55 -2.71
C CYS A 104 -11.00 -12.13 -2.48
N THR A 105 -12.29 -11.98 -2.20
CA THR A 105 -12.99 -10.70 -1.94
C THR A 105 -13.86 -10.80 -0.69
N GLY A 106 -14.41 -9.69 -0.21
CA GLY A 106 -15.33 -9.67 0.94
C GLY A 106 -14.72 -10.30 2.19
N ALA A 107 -15.41 -11.26 2.79
CA ALA A 107 -14.96 -11.93 4.03
C ALA A 107 -13.60 -12.62 3.89
N CYS A 108 -13.22 -13.04 2.68
CA CYS A 108 -11.90 -13.63 2.42
C CYS A 108 -10.77 -12.67 2.79
N THR A 109 -10.90 -11.39 2.48
CA THR A 109 -9.85 -10.40 2.77
C THR A 109 -9.68 -10.08 4.25
N GLY A 110 -10.66 -10.42 5.08
CA GLY A 110 -10.53 -10.34 6.53
C GLY A 110 -9.59 -11.41 7.09
N ALA A 111 -9.66 -12.63 6.54
CA ALA A 111 -8.75 -13.72 6.90
C ALA A 111 -7.40 -13.64 6.17
N TRP A 112 -7.43 -13.19 4.92
CA TRP A 112 -6.27 -13.08 4.02
C TRP A 112 -6.12 -11.64 3.50
N PRO A 113 -5.55 -10.72 4.30
CA PRO A 113 -5.31 -9.35 3.88
C PRO A 113 -4.38 -9.28 2.67
N PRO A 114 -4.79 -8.61 1.57
CA PRO A 114 -3.94 -8.44 0.40
C PRO A 114 -2.72 -7.54 0.70
N LEU A 115 -1.59 -7.86 0.11
CA LEU A 115 -0.42 -6.99 0.14
C LEU A 115 -0.57 -5.90 -0.91
N PHE A 116 -0.93 -4.70 -0.50
CA PHE A 116 -1.03 -3.56 -1.42
C PHE A 116 0.34 -2.98 -1.76
N ALA A 117 0.49 -2.57 -3.02
CA ALA A 117 1.69 -1.90 -3.49
C ALA A 117 1.68 -0.42 -3.06
N THR A 118 2.84 0.08 -2.67
CA THR A 118 3.07 1.51 -2.42
C THR A 118 3.52 2.26 -3.69
N SER A 119 3.76 1.51 -4.77
CA SER A 119 4.13 2.04 -6.10
C SER A 119 3.73 1.05 -7.18
N MET A 120 3.63 1.54 -8.43
CA MET A 120 3.32 0.69 -9.61
C MET A 120 4.42 -0.33 -9.94
N ALA A 121 5.61 -0.18 -9.38
CA ALA A 121 6.73 -1.10 -9.54
C ALA A 121 7.22 -1.57 -8.16
N PRO A 122 6.58 -2.58 -7.55
CA PRO A 122 7.04 -3.14 -6.29
C PRO A 122 8.45 -3.71 -6.44
N THR A 123 9.26 -3.55 -5.39
CA THR A 123 10.65 -4.03 -5.40
C THR A 123 10.86 -5.07 -4.32
N ALA A 124 11.87 -5.93 -4.52
CA ALA A 124 12.32 -6.89 -3.52
C ALA A 124 13.55 -6.35 -2.77
N GLY A 125 13.71 -6.78 -1.50
CA GLY A 125 14.90 -6.49 -0.70
C GLY A 125 16.16 -7.18 -1.19
N ALA A 126 16.02 -8.24 -1.99
CA ALA A 126 17.11 -8.98 -2.65
C ALA A 126 16.66 -9.47 -4.02
N ALA A 127 17.58 -9.88 -4.87
CA ALA A 127 17.26 -10.46 -6.18
C ALA A 127 16.40 -11.71 -6.02
N LEU A 128 15.29 -11.76 -6.77
CA LEU A 128 14.38 -12.90 -6.84
C LEU A 128 14.50 -13.57 -8.22
N PRO A 129 14.37 -14.91 -8.29
CA PRO A 129 14.39 -15.61 -9.58
C PRO A 129 13.15 -15.36 -10.45
N GLY A 130 12.06 -14.90 -9.85
CA GLY A 130 10.81 -14.54 -10.53
C GLY A 130 10.57 -13.03 -10.55
N GLN A 131 9.43 -12.63 -11.09
CA GLN A 131 9.08 -11.23 -11.30
C GLN A 131 8.04 -10.74 -10.29
N LEU A 132 8.32 -9.59 -9.69
CA LEU A 132 7.32 -8.81 -8.97
C LEU A 132 6.55 -7.92 -9.94
N GLY A 133 5.27 -7.81 -9.72
CA GLY A 133 4.35 -6.95 -10.45
C GLY A 133 3.17 -6.55 -9.59
N VAL A 134 2.17 -5.98 -10.22
CA VAL A 134 0.91 -5.63 -9.57
C VAL A 134 -0.28 -6.17 -10.35
N VAL A 135 -1.37 -6.40 -9.64
CA VAL A 135 -2.69 -6.69 -10.21
C VAL A 135 -3.70 -5.68 -9.68
N ALA A 136 -4.55 -5.16 -10.56
CA ALA A 136 -5.58 -4.20 -10.19
C ALA A 136 -6.64 -4.86 -9.27
N ARG A 137 -6.96 -4.16 -8.17
CA ARG A 137 -7.92 -4.63 -7.17
C ARG A 137 -8.73 -3.47 -6.60
N ALA A 138 -9.98 -3.30 -7.04
CA ALA A 138 -10.92 -2.32 -6.47
C ALA A 138 -10.32 -0.92 -6.25
N GLY A 139 -9.66 -0.36 -7.27
CA GLY A 139 -9.03 0.97 -7.23
C GLY A 139 -7.64 1.02 -6.58
N ASN A 140 -7.11 -0.10 -6.13
CA ASN A 140 -5.76 -0.24 -5.60
C ASN A 140 -4.95 -1.23 -6.43
N GLU A 141 -3.64 -1.23 -6.24
CA GLU A 141 -2.72 -2.17 -6.84
C GLU A 141 -2.24 -3.18 -5.78
N GLN A 142 -2.50 -4.46 -6.02
CA GLN A 142 -2.01 -5.54 -5.14
C GLN A 142 -0.71 -6.11 -5.70
N VAL A 143 0.28 -6.30 -4.83
CA VAL A 143 1.55 -6.93 -5.21
C VAL A 143 1.30 -8.37 -5.65
N ALA A 144 1.95 -8.75 -6.74
CA ALA A 144 1.94 -10.11 -7.26
C ALA A 144 3.37 -10.60 -7.50
N TYR A 145 3.60 -11.89 -7.36
CA TYR A 145 4.84 -12.56 -7.69
C TYR A 145 4.57 -13.66 -8.72
N ASN A 146 5.22 -13.60 -9.88
CA ASN A 146 4.97 -14.49 -11.01
C ASN A 146 3.47 -14.63 -11.35
N HIS A 147 2.76 -13.49 -11.38
CA HIS A 147 1.31 -13.36 -11.59
C HIS A 147 0.42 -13.90 -10.46
N TRP A 148 0.98 -14.33 -9.33
CA TRP A 148 0.20 -14.72 -8.15
C TRP A 148 0.00 -13.53 -7.22
N PRO A 149 -1.24 -13.07 -6.97
CA PRO A 149 -1.53 -12.06 -5.97
C PRO A 149 -1.05 -12.51 -4.59
N LEU A 150 -0.40 -11.62 -3.85
CA LEU A 150 0.19 -11.93 -2.55
C LEU A 150 -0.69 -11.42 -1.40
N TYR A 151 -0.75 -12.22 -0.35
CA TYR A 151 -1.54 -12.02 0.84
C TYR A 151 -0.72 -12.27 2.10
N THR A 152 -1.14 -11.69 3.23
CA THR A 152 -0.77 -12.16 4.56
C THR A 152 -1.89 -13.04 5.11
N PHE A 153 -1.65 -13.73 6.22
CA PHE A 153 -2.68 -14.50 6.92
C PHE A 153 -2.97 -13.88 8.30
N ALA A 154 -4.24 -13.65 8.62
CA ALA A 154 -4.65 -13.08 9.91
C ALA A 154 -4.32 -14.00 11.09
N GLY A 155 -4.23 -15.32 10.84
CA GLY A 155 -3.85 -16.31 11.84
C GLY A 155 -2.34 -16.37 12.13
N ASP A 156 -1.50 -15.62 11.39
CA ASP A 156 -0.09 -15.46 11.71
C ASP A 156 0.09 -14.29 12.68
N GLY A 157 0.47 -14.53 13.92
CA GLY A 157 0.65 -13.51 14.95
C GLY A 157 1.92 -12.67 14.78
N GLY A 158 2.92 -13.15 14.01
CA GLY A 158 4.21 -12.48 13.87
C GLY A 158 5.09 -13.08 12.77
N PRO A 159 6.36 -12.65 12.71
CA PRO A 159 7.35 -13.23 11.80
C PRO A 159 7.52 -14.74 11.99
N ASP A 160 8.03 -15.41 10.94
CA ASP A 160 8.34 -16.85 10.88
C ASP A 160 7.15 -17.79 11.07
N GLN A 161 5.93 -17.28 11.23
CA GLN A 161 4.72 -18.09 11.29
C GLN A 161 4.22 -18.42 9.89
N THR A 162 3.78 -19.66 9.70
CA THR A 162 3.28 -20.19 8.43
C THR A 162 1.99 -20.99 8.64
N ASN A 163 1.12 -20.53 9.56
CA ASN A 163 -0.13 -21.22 9.95
C ASN A 163 -1.13 -21.31 8.79
N GLY A 164 -0.95 -20.49 7.75
CA GLY A 164 -1.76 -20.53 6.53
C GLY A 164 -1.34 -21.59 5.51
N GLN A 165 -0.22 -22.30 5.74
CA GLN A 165 0.28 -23.30 4.80
C GLN A 165 -0.69 -24.47 4.63
N GLY A 166 -1.17 -24.70 3.40
CA GLY A 166 -2.07 -25.81 3.05
C GLY A 166 -3.51 -25.62 3.53
N VAL A 167 -3.87 -24.49 4.14
CA VAL A 167 -5.24 -24.20 4.57
C VAL A 167 -6.18 -24.24 3.37
N PHE A 168 -7.31 -24.93 3.53
CA PHE A 168 -8.42 -24.89 2.58
C PHE A 168 -9.49 -23.93 3.10
N GLY A 169 -9.77 -22.89 2.33
CA GLY A 169 -10.78 -21.88 2.66
C GLY A 169 -11.17 -21.08 1.43
N PHE A 170 -12.38 -20.51 1.46
CA PHE A 170 -12.92 -19.68 0.38
C PHE A 170 -12.89 -20.34 -1.02
N GLY A 171 -13.08 -21.66 -1.05
CA GLY A 171 -13.16 -22.44 -2.28
C GLY A 171 -11.83 -22.91 -2.86
N GLY A 172 -10.73 -22.79 -2.12
CA GLY A 172 -9.43 -23.25 -2.59
C GLY A 172 -8.38 -23.40 -1.51
N LYS A 173 -7.19 -23.83 -1.91
CA LYS A 173 -6.03 -23.96 -1.03
C LYS A 173 -5.16 -22.72 -1.05
N TRP A 174 -4.56 -22.45 0.11
CA TRP A 174 -3.59 -21.40 0.35
C TRP A 174 -2.22 -22.01 0.62
N PHE A 175 -1.20 -21.43 0.05
CA PHE A 175 0.18 -21.86 0.28
C PHE A 175 1.11 -20.68 0.47
N VAL A 176 2.18 -20.91 1.22
CA VAL A 176 3.27 -19.93 1.39
C VAL A 176 3.93 -19.66 0.04
N ALA A 177 4.10 -18.40 -0.29
CA ALA A 177 4.84 -17.98 -1.46
C ALA A 177 6.35 -18.16 -1.21
N THR A 178 7.03 -18.82 -2.11
CA THR A 178 8.47 -19.04 -2.06
C THR A 178 9.15 -18.33 -3.24
N PRO A 179 10.46 -18.06 -3.19
CA PRO A 179 11.19 -17.52 -4.34
C PRO A 179 11.10 -18.40 -5.60
N ARG A 180 10.80 -19.69 -5.45
CA ARG A 180 10.66 -20.65 -6.55
C ARG A 180 9.23 -20.85 -7.05
N LEU A 181 8.27 -20.07 -6.56
CA LEU A 181 6.86 -20.13 -7.01
C LEU A 181 6.80 -19.90 -8.53
N GLN A 182 6.29 -20.90 -9.24
CA GLN A 182 6.14 -20.85 -10.70
C GLN A 182 4.82 -20.14 -11.10
N PRO A 183 4.76 -19.53 -12.31
CA PRO A 183 3.55 -18.88 -12.84
C PRO A 183 2.35 -19.83 -12.97
#